data_672a22a8f17dd8b60e9b250edf002b56
#
_entry.id   672a22a8f17dd8b60e9b250edf002b56
#
_cell.length_a   1.000
_cell.length_b   1.000
_cell.length_c   1.000
_cell.angle_alpha   90.00
_cell.angle_beta   90.00
_cell.angle_gamma   90.00
#
_symmetry.space_group_name_H-M   'P 1'
#
loop_
_entity.id
_entity.type
_entity.pdbx_description
1 polymer ?
#
loop_
_entity_poly.entity_id
_entity_poly.type
_entity_poly.pdbx_seq_one_letter_code
_entity_poly.pdbx_strand_id
1 'polypeptide(L)'
;MLMLINCSHCQTPLQLPPGVKSIRCALCHAVTHVADPRSVVPSHSPASSQSFRPSAITIWSTTGPPPSVHGRKRAVICGISYRFSRHELKGCINDAKCMKYLLINKFRFPESSIIMLTEEETDPNKIPTKHNIRMALFWLVQGCQPGDSLVFHYSGHGSQQRNYNGDEADGYDETLCPLDFETQGMIVDDEINATIVRPLPHGAKLHAIIDACHSGTVLDLPYLCRMDRNGQYWWEDHRPPSGVWKGTHGGEAISFSGCDDHQTSADTSALSKITSTGAMTFCFIQAIERGHGATYGSILNSMRTTIRSTGDATGGGPVTSLITMLLTGGSLSSGGLRQEPQLTAGDMFDVYAKPFSL
;
A
#
# COMPACT_ATOMS: atom_id res chain seq x y z
N MET A 1 1.14 -1.87 -36.30
CA MET A 1 0.36 -2.46 -35.21
C MET A 1 1.36 -2.79 -34.13
N LEU A 2 1.25 -2.19 -32.96
CA LEU A 2 2.10 -2.49 -31.82
C LEU A 2 1.65 -3.82 -31.24
N MET A 3 2.58 -4.70 -30.95
CA MET A 3 2.30 -6.01 -30.37
C MET A 3 2.49 -5.93 -28.86
N LEU A 4 1.49 -6.37 -28.09
CA LEU A 4 1.58 -6.48 -26.63
C LEU A 4 2.09 -7.87 -26.27
N ILE A 5 3.14 -7.93 -25.44
CA ILE A 5 3.66 -9.16 -24.85
C ILE A 5 3.84 -8.97 -23.35
N ASN A 6 3.70 -10.03 -22.58
CA ASN A 6 3.96 -9.94 -21.15
C ASN A 6 5.45 -10.14 -20.86
N CYS A 7 5.97 -9.36 -19.91
CA CYS A 7 7.32 -9.55 -19.40
C CYS A 7 7.49 -10.99 -18.89
N SER A 8 8.55 -11.66 -19.32
CA SER A 8 8.82 -13.05 -18.91
C SER A 8 9.08 -13.22 -17.43
N HIS A 9 9.32 -12.12 -16.69
CA HIS A 9 9.65 -12.16 -15.27
C HIS A 9 8.52 -11.62 -14.38
N CYS A 10 8.03 -10.39 -14.63
CA CYS A 10 7.02 -9.76 -13.78
C CYS A 10 5.62 -9.71 -14.41
N GLN A 11 5.44 -10.31 -15.59
CA GLN A 11 4.17 -10.38 -16.36
C GLN A 11 3.60 -9.03 -16.78
N THR A 12 4.30 -7.93 -16.54
CA THR A 12 3.87 -6.60 -16.98
C THR A 12 3.68 -6.55 -18.49
N PRO A 13 2.58 -6.01 -19.02
CA PRO A 13 2.40 -5.80 -20.45
C PRO A 13 3.47 -4.86 -21.02
N LEU A 14 4.16 -5.30 -22.06
CA LEU A 14 5.19 -4.54 -22.74
C LEU A 14 4.73 -4.27 -24.17
N GLN A 15 4.87 -3.02 -24.63
CA GLN A 15 4.62 -2.64 -26.00
C GLN A 15 5.86 -2.90 -26.85
N LEU A 16 5.79 -3.90 -27.71
CA LEU A 16 6.89 -4.28 -28.60
C LEU A 16 6.80 -3.50 -29.91
N PRO A 17 7.82 -2.66 -30.24
CA PRO A 17 7.89 -2.02 -31.55
C PRO A 17 8.05 -3.05 -32.66
N PRO A 18 7.56 -2.79 -33.87
CA PRO A 18 7.72 -3.69 -34.99
C PRO A 18 9.20 -4.00 -35.31
N GLY A 19 9.53 -5.29 -35.45
CA GLY A 19 10.88 -5.73 -35.79
C GLY A 19 11.87 -5.89 -34.64
N VAL A 20 11.47 -5.58 -33.43
CA VAL A 20 12.29 -5.78 -32.22
C VAL A 20 12.14 -7.23 -31.72
N LYS A 21 13.27 -7.92 -31.51
CA LYS A 21 13.31 -9.33 -31.07
C LYS A 21 13.42 -9.51 -29.56
N SER A 22 13.68 -8.45 -28.84
CA SER A 22 13.74 -8.47 -27.38
C SER A 22 13.41 -7.08 -26.82
N ILE A 23 12.79 -7.04 -25.64
CA ILE A 23 12.47 -5.81 -24.95
C ILE A 23 12.86 -5.93 -23.48
N ARG A 24 13.44 -4.87 -22.95
CA ARG A 24 13.74 -4.79 -21.51
C ARG A 24 12.54 -4.20 -20.78
N CYS A 25 12.05 -4.90 -19.79
CA CYS A 25 10.98 -4.41 -18.92
C CYS A 25 11.44 -3.18 -18.13
N ALA A 26 10.66 -2.12 -18.15
CA ALA A 26 10.97 -0.91 -17.40
C ALA A 26 10.84 -1.09 -15.89
N LEU A 27 10.00 -2.06 -15.45
CA LEU A 27 9.75 -2.31 -14.02
C LEU A 27 10.80 -3.24 -13.39
N CYS A 28 11.05 -4.41 -14.00
CA CYS A 28 11.94 -5.41 -13.41
C CYS A 28 13.28 -5.56 -14.14
N HIS A 29 13.53 -4.76 -15.19
CA HIS A 29 14.71 -4.75 -16.04
C HIS A 29 15.03 -6.10 -16.73
N ALA A 30 14.17 -7.10 -16.60
CA ALA A 30 14.32 -8.36 -17.32
C ALA A 30 14.16 -8.16 -18.81
N VAL A 31 14.94 -8.92 -19.59
CA VAL A 31 14.85 -8.92 -21.04
C VAL A 31 13.94 -10.06 -21.47
N THR A 32 12.83 -9.71 -22.14
CA THR A 32 11.91 -10.68 -22.74
C THR A 32 12.24 -10.83 -24.22
N HIS A 33 12.54 -12.05 -24.65
CA HIS A 33 12.80 -12.39 -26.03
C HIS A 33 11.51 -12.88 -26.70
N VAL A 34 11.30 -12.41 -27.94
CA VAL A 34 10.16 -12.84 -28.76
C VAL A 34 10.64 -13.97 -29.66
N ALA A 35 10.08 -15.17 -29.47
CA ALA A 35 10.35 -16.29 -30.33
C ALA A 35 9.75 -16.04 -31.72
N ASP A 36 10.57 -16.19 -32.78
CA ASP A 36 10.09 -16.13 -34.17
C ASP A 36 9.28 -17.41 -34.47
N PRO A 37 8.00 -17.30 -34.84
CA PRO A 37 7.18 -18.49 -35.09
C PRO A 37 7.63 -19.36 -36.27
N ARG A 38 8.70 -18.97 -36.98
CA ARG A 38 9.17 -19.66 -38.20
C ARG A 38 10.40 -20.55 -38.03
N SER A 39 10.91 -20.73 -36.79
CA SER A 39 12.08 -21.61 -36.54
C SER A 39 11.68 -22.83 -35.70
N VAL A 40 10.93 -23.76 -36.32
CA VAL A 40 10.82 -25.14 -35.83
C VAL A 40 11.72 -26.00 -36.71
N VAL A 41 12.88 -26.35 -36.19
CA VAL A 41 13.70 -27.46 -36.73
C VAL A 41 13.82 -28.51 -35.58
N PRO A 42 13.41 -29.76 -35.81
CA PRO A 42 13.56 -30.80 -34.79
C PRO A 42 14.99 -31.38 -34.91
N SER A 43 15.74 -31.36 -33.81
CA SER A 43 16.92 -32.19 -33.70
C SER A 43 16.90 -32.97 -32.40
N HIS A 44 17.01 -34.28 -32.55
CA HIS A 44 17.04 -35.27 -31.49
C HIS A 44 18.38 -35.29 -30.73
N SER A 45 18.25 -35.48 -29.41
CA SER A 45 19.03 -36.38 -28.50
C SER A 45 20.30 -35.82 -27.84
N PRO A 46 20.83 -36.48 -26.74
CA PRO A 46 20.26 -36.41 -25.39
C PRO A 46 21.26 -35.92 -24.33
N ALA A 47 20.72 -35.64 -23.15
CA ALA A 47 21.38 -35.71 -21.83
C ALA A 47 22.60 -34.82 -21.54
N SER A 48 22.35 -33.80 -20.80
CA SER A 48 22.90 -33.66 -19.43
C SER A 48 22.12 -32.54 -18.71
N SER A 49 21.47 -32.95 -17.66
CA SER A 49 20.74 -32.07 -16.76
C SER A 49 21.73 -31.23 -15.97
N GLN A 50 22.04 -30.05 -16.48
CA GLN A 50 22.49 -28.94 -15.64
C GLN A 50 21.33 -27.96 -15.57
N SER A 51 20.62 -28.00 -14.46
CA SER A 51 19.63 -27.04 -14.08
C SER A 51 20.29 -25.67 -13.97
N PHE A 52 20.19 -24.84 -15.01
CA PHE A 52 20.40 -23.41 -14.86
C PHE A 52 19.27 -22.87 -13.98
N ARG A 53 19.54 -22.80 -12.67
CA ARG A 53 18.80 -21.94 -11.78
C ARG A 53 19.00 -20.52 -12.29
N PRO A 54 17.93 -19.74 -12.60
CA PRO A 54 18.06 -18.31 -12.81
C PRO A 54 18.71 -17.76 -11.53
N SER A 55 19.81 -17.06 -11.65
CA SER A 55 20.42 -16.34 -10.54
C SER A 55 19.36 -15.41 -9.99
N ALA A 56 18.86 -15.74 -8.80
CA ALA A 56 18.04 -14.82 -8.04
C ALA A 56 18.86 -13.54 -7.91
N ILE A 57 18.33 -12.44 -8.45
CA ILE A 57 18.91 -11.12 -8.23
C ILE A 57 18.84 -10.93 -6.72
N THR A 58 20.00 -11.03 -6.08
CA THR A 58 20.14 -10.90 -4.62
C THR A 58 19.98 -9.43 -4.29
N ILE A 59 18.72 -8.99 -4.11
CA ILE A 59 18.37 -7.64 -3.67
C ILE A 59 18.65 -7.48 -2.16
N TRP A 60 18.88 -8.58 -1.47
CA TRP A 60 19.05 -8.66 -0.01
C TRP A 60 20.35 -9.37 0.37
N SER A 61 21.50 -8.88 -0.08
CA SER A 61 22.78 -9.40 0.40
C SER A 61 23.39 -8.47 1.43
N THR A 62 22.94 -8.59 2.66
CA THR A 62 23.75 -8.28 3.83
C THR A 62 23.30 -9.15 5.00
N THR A 63 24.14 -10.10 5.41
CA THR A 63 24.27 -10.75 6.72
C THR A 63 23.09 -11.55 7.29
N GLY A 64 22.05 -11.89 6.53
CA GLY A 64 21.01 -12.85 6.94
C GLY A 64 20.43 -13.57 5.74
N PRO A 65 19.89 -14.79 5.90
CA PRO A 65 19.14 -15.42 4.82
C PRO A 65 17.97 -14.50 4.44
N PRO A 66 17.62 -14.39 3.13
CA PRO A 66 16.46 -13.63 2.70
C PRO A 66 15.23 -14.10 3.48
N PRO A 67 14.30 -13.19 3.84
CA PRO A 67 13.08 -13.59 4.53
C PRO A 67 12.43 -14.75 3.78
N SER A 68 12.02 -15.79 4.52
CA SER A 68 11.43 -16.97 3.92
C SER A 68 10.24 -16.59 3.04
N VAL A 69 10.32 -16.88 1.74
CA VAL A 69 9.21 -16.67 0.79
C VAL A 69 7.99 -17.56 1.10
N HIS A 70 8.12 -18.46 2.06
CA HIS A 70 7.12 -19.45 2.44
C HIS A 70 6.41 -19.15 3.77
N GLY A 71 6.61 -17.95 4.32
CA GLY A 71 5.84 -17.52 5.50
C GLY A 71 4.41 -17.19 5.09
N ARG A 72 3.43 -17.81 5.76
CA ARG A 72 2.00 -17.50 5.56
C ARG A 72 1.63 -16.05 5.91
N LYS A 73 2.50 -15.34 6.61
CA LYS A 73 2.31 -13.94 7.04
C LYS A 73 3.52 -13.13 6.63
N ARG A 74 3.30 -12.11 5.79
CA ARG A 74 4.34 -11.18 5.32
C ARG A 74 3.86 -9.76 5.43
N ALA A 75 4.77 -8.84 5.73
CA ALA A 75 4.44 -7.42 5.79
C ALA A 75 5.53 -6.55 5.17
N VAL A 76 5.09 -5.46 4.54
CA VAL A 76 5.90 -4.31 4.17
C VAL A 76 5.40 -3.13 4.97
N ILE A 77 6.29 -2.49 5.73
CA ILE A 77 5.99 -1.36 6.58
C ILE A 77 6.90 -0.20 6.16
N CYS A 78 6.30 0.90 5.73
CA CYS A 78 7.01 2.09 5.29
C CYS A 78 6.66 3.27 6.18
N GLY A 79 7.69 3.96 6.72
CA GLY A 79 7.53 5.20 7.49
C GLY A 79 8.52 6.24 7.04
N ILE A 80 8.02 7.40 6.55
CA ILE A 80 8.84 8.45 5.96
C ILE A 80 8.56 9.78 6.64
N SER A 81 9.57 10.32 7.30
CA SER A 81 9.48 11.64 7.96
C SER A 81 10.07 12.78 7.14
N TYR A 82 10.72 12.51 6.02
CA TYR A 82 11.35 13.53 5.12
C TYR A 82 12.23 14.51 5.89
N ARG A 83 13.04 13.99 6.82
CA ARG A 83 13.85 14.78 7.75
C ARG A 83 14.74 15.79 7.03
N PHE A 84 14.86 16.97 7.61
CA PHE A 84 15.68 18.07 7.08
C PHE A 84 15.20 18.62 5.72
N SER A 85 14.02 18.26 5.27
CA SER A 85 13.39 18.83 4.09
C SER A 85 12.25 19.79 4.47
N ARG A 86 11.78 20.57 3.50
CA ARG A 86 10.56 21.39 3.65
C ARG A 86 9.29 20.57 3.82
N HIS A 87 9.36 19.28 3.59
CA HIS A 87 8.26 18.32 3.68
C HIS A 87 8.32 17.48 4.96
N GLU A 88 9.10 17.90 5.95
CA GLU A 88 9.31 17.12 7.18
C GLU A 88 7.98 16.84 7.89
N LEU A 89 7.77 15.55 8.22
CA LEU A 89 6.66 15.03 9.00
C LEU A 89 7.15 14.48 10.34
N LYS A 90 6.27 14.56 11.35
CA LYS A 90 6.54 13.97 12.66
C LYS A 90 5.63 12.76 12.87
N GLY A 91 6.19 11.67 13.40
CA GLY A 91 5.41 10.51 13.80
C GLY A 91 5.51 9.31 12.84
N CYS A 92 5.69 9.49 11.55
CA CYS A 92 5.60 8.40 10.55
C CYS A 92 6.52 7.21 10.85
N ILE A 93 7.74 7.45 11.29
CA ILE A 93 8.67 6.37 11.68
C ILE A 93 8.18 5.67 12.95
N ASN A 94 7.61 6.42 13.90
CA ASN A 94 7.03 5.83 15.11
C ASN A 94 5.80 4.96 14.76
N ASP A 95 4.97 5.39 13.81
CA ASP A 95 3.84 4.61 13.32
C ASP A 95 4.30 3.28 12.73
N ALA A 96 5.34 3.31 11.89
CA ALA A 96 5.95 2.11 11.34
C ALA A 96 6.43 1.15 12.44
N LYS A 97 7.08 1.67 13.49
CA LYS A 97 7.53 0.88 14.65
C LYS A 97 6.36 0.29 15.44
N CYS A 98 5.31 1.09 15.69
CA CYS A 98 4.11 0.64 16.41
C CYS A 98 3.35 -0.42 15.60
N MET A 99 3.23 -0.25 14.28
CA MET A 99 2.62 -1.25 13.40
C MET A 99 3.42 -2.55 13.41
N LYS A 100 4.75 -2.50 13.30
CA LYS A 100 5.62 -3.68 13.41
C LYS A 100 5.38 -4.41 14.75
N TYR A 101 5.34 -3.66 15.84
CA TYR A 101 5.08 -4.22 17.17
C TYR A 101 3.71 -4.91 17.24
N LEU A 102 2.65 -4.29 16.71
CA LEU A 102 1.31 -4.86 16.65
C LEU A 102 1.30 -6.18 15.87
N LEU A 103 1.90 -6.19 14.67
CA LEU A 103 1.93 -7.38 13.81
C LEU A 103 2.64 -8.56 14.49
N ILE A 104 3.78 -8.33 15.13
CA ILE A 104 4.53 -9.38 15.82
C ILE A 104 3.78 -9.89 17.05
N ASN A 105 3.36 -8.98 17.94
CA ASN A 105 2.89 -9.37 19.26
C ASN A 105 1.41 -9.80 19.27
N LYS A 106 0.56 -9.13 18.51
CA LYS A 106 -0.88 -9.42 18.46
C LYS A 106 -1.21 -10.43 17.36
N PHE A 107 -0.67 -10.23 16.17
CA PHE A 107 -1.03 -11.04 15.00
C PHE A 107 -0.03 -12.14 14.66
N ARG A 108 1.06 -12.27 15.42
CA ARG A 108 2.04 -13.35 15.29
C ARG A 108 2.71 -13.41 13.92
N PHE A 109 2.99 -12.26 13.31
CA PHE A 109 3.86 -12.19 12.15
C PHE A 109 5.29 -12.55 12.55
N PRO A 110 5.97 -13.46 11.85
CA PRO A 110 7.40 -13.69 12.08
C PRO A 110 8.19 -12.40 11.77
N GLU A 111 9.07 -11.97 12.66
CA GLU A 111 9.85 -10.76 12.43
C GLU A 111 10.69 -10.85 11.15
N SER A 112 11.20 -12.03 10.81
CA SER A 112 11.93 -12.31 9.58
C SER A 112 11.08 -12.18 8.29
N SER A 113 9.76 -12.11 8.42
CA SER A 113 8.83 -11.92 7.31
C SER A 113 8.27 -10.49 7.22
N ILE A 114 8.91 -9.54 7.89
CA ILE A 114 8.55 -8.12 7.88
C ILE A 114 9.70 -7.32 7.28
N ILE A 115 9.43 -6.63 6.17
CA ILE A 115 10.34 -5.62 5.62
C ILE A 115 9.90 -4.27 6.18
N MET A 116 10.80 -3.59 6.87
CA MET A 116 10.58 -2.22 7.33
C MET A 116 11.49 -1.27 6.56
N LEU A 117 10.89 -0.23 5.98
CA LEU A 117 11.56 0.82 5.21
C LEU A 117 11.41 2.14 5.95
N THR A 118 12.50 2.67 6.46
CA THR A 118 12.52 3.98 7.15
C THR A 118 13.82 4.75 6.87
N GLU A 119 13.82 6.04 7.09
CA GLU A 119 15.02 6.88 6.96
C GLU A 119 16.07 6.59 8.03
N GLU A 120 15.73 5.88 9.11
CA GLU A 120 16.65 5.52 10.19
C GLU A 120 17.44 4.24 9.91
N GLU A 121 17.09 3.54 8.83
CA GLU A 121 17.79 2.31 8.44
C GLU A 121 19.18 2.63 7.89
N THR A 122 20.15 1.81 8.27
CA THR A 122 21.54 1.93 7.78
C THR A 122 21.78 1.14 6.51
N ASP A 123 20.94 0.16 6.22
CA ASP A 123 20.97 -0.63 4.99
C ASP A 123 20.35 0.20 3.83
N PRO A 124 21.12 0.53 2.79
CA PRO A 124 20.61 1.31 1.65
C PRO A 124 19.38 0.72 0.99
N ASN A 125 19.20 -0.62 1.06
CA ASN A 125 18.04 -1.29 0.49
C ASN A 125 16.78 -1.13 1.35
N LYS A 126 16.91 -0.64 2.58
CA LYS A 126 15.80 -0.38 3.50
C LYS A 126 15.43 1.11 3.63
N ILE A 127 16.15 1.98 2.94
CA ILE A 127 15.76 3.38 2.81
C ILE A 127 14.51 3.45 1.92
N PRO A 128 13.45 4.21 2.29
CA PRO A 128 12.17 4.22 1.58
C PRO A 128 12.20 5.04 0.28
N THR A 129 13.14 4.71 -0.62
CA THR A 129 13.20 5.25 -1.98
C THR A 129 12.13 4.61 -2.85
N LYS A 130 11.77 5.27 -3.95
CA LYS A 130 10.82 4.74 -4.94
C LYS A 130 11.19 3.32 -5.39
N HIS A 131 12.47 3.11 -5.69
CA HIS A 131 12.97 1.80 -6.07
C HIS A 131 12.76 0.74 -4.98
N ASN A 132 13.16 1.04 -3.74
CA ASN A 132 13.10 0.09 -2.64
C ASN A 132 11.65 -0.24 -2.23
N ILE A 133 10.75 0.76 -2.24
CA ILE A 133 9.33 0.52 -1.98
C ILE A 133 8.75 -0.42 -3.05
N ARG A 134 9.00 -0.16 -4.34
CA ARG A 134 8.57 -1.03 -5.45
C ARG A 134 9.06 -2.47 -5.28
N MET A 135 10.33 -2.64 -4.94
CA MET A 135 10.91 -3.95 -4.73
C MET A 135 10.31 -4.67 -3.53
N ALA A 136 10.02 -3.95 -2.45
CA ALA A 136 9.37 -4.50 -1.27
C ALA A 136 7.92 -4.92 -1.57
N LEU A 137 7.15 -4.10 -2.32
CA LEU A 137 5.80 -4.45 -2.76
C LEU A 137 5.78 -5.69 -3.67
N PHE A 138 6.73 -5.78 -4.60
CA PHE A 138 6.89 -6.98 -5.42
C PHE A 138 7.20 -8.23 -4.56
N TRP A 139 8.13 -8.12 -3.59
CA TRP A 139 8.43 -9.18 -2.66
C TRP A 139 7.20 -9.59 -1.82
N LEU A 140 6.35 -8.64 -1.44
CA LEU A 140 5.17 -8.90 -0.61
C LEU A 140 4.28 -9.99 -1.23
N VAL A 141 4.07 -9.95 -2.54
CA VAL A 141 3.18 -10.86 -3.27
C VAL A 141 3.90 -12.02 -3.95
N GLN A 142 5.23 -12.00 -3.98
CA GLN A 142 6.01 -13.03 -4.68
C GLN A 142 5.73 -14.43 -4.12
N GLY A 143 5.27 -15.35 -4.99
CA GLY A 143 4.94 -16.72 -4.61
C GLY A 143 3.79 -16.83 -3.61
N CYS A 144 2.88 -15.83 -3.57
CA CYS A 144 1.71 -15.85 -2.72
C CYS A 144 0.81 -17.06 -2.99
N GLN A 145 0.32 -17.69 -1.92
CA GLN A 145 -0.47 -18.91 -1.96
C GLN A 145 -1.80 -18.72 -1.22
N PRO A 146 -2.83 -19.55 -1.49
CA PRO A 146 -4.04 -19.60 -0.69
C PRO A 146 -3.75 -19.74 0.81
N GLY A 147 -4.37 -18.91 1.63
CA GLY A 147 -4.17 -18.86 3.08
C GLY A 147 -3.04 -17.92 3.54
N ASP A 148 -2.32 -17.27 2.62
CA ASP A 148 -1.35 -16.24 2.98
C ASP A 148 -2.06 -14.95 3.42
N SER A 149 -1.50 -14.31 4.46
CA SER A 149 -1.92 -13.00 4.97
C SER A 149 -0.81 -11.98 4.76
N LEU A 150 -1.12 -10.99 3.96
CA LEU A 150 -0.18 -9.94 3.55
C LEU A 150 -0.61 -8.60 4.15
N VAL A 151 0.35 -7.82 4.62
CA VAL A 151 0.09 -6.47 5.14
C VAL A 151 1.00 -5.46 4.46
N PHE A 152 0.39 -4.38 3.97
CA PHE A 152 1.10 -3.19 3.52
C PHE A 152 0.73 -2.02 4.43
N HIS A 153 1.72 -1.44 5.08
CA HIS A 153 1.55 -0.22 5.88
C HIS A 153 2.43 0.88 5.32
N TYR A 154 1.84 2.06 5.20
CA TYR A 154 2.54 3.26 4.78
C TYR A 154 2.13 4.44 5.67
N SER A 155 3.10 5.16 6.20
CA SER A 155 2.90 6.44 6.89
C SER A 155 3.88 7.45 6.32
N GLY A 156 3.34 8.51 5.69
CA GLY A 156 4.11 9.50 4.96
C GLY A 156 3.21 10.45 4.15
N HIS A 157 3.79 11.19 3.21
CA HIS A 157 3.01 12.01 2.29
C HIS A 157 2.31 11.16 1.22
N GLY A 158 1.06 11.51 0.97
CA GLY A 158 0.31 11.19 -0.23
C GLY A 158 0.02 12.45 -1.03
N SER A 159 -0.21 12.29 -2.31
CA SER A 159 -0.54 13.37 -3.24
C SER A 159 -1.44 12.84 -4.35
N GLN A 160 -1.83 13.71 -5.25
CA GLN A 160 -2.57 13.35 -6.45
C GLN A 160 -1.81 13.84 -7.68
N GLN A 161 -1.94 13.13 -8.79
CA GLN A 161 -1.50 13.60 -10.10
C GLN A 161 -2.63 13.45 -11.12
N ARG A 162 -2.55 14.19 -12.23
CA ARG A 162 -3.58 14.11 -13.26
C ARG A 162 -3.59 12.73 -13.90
N ASN A 163 -4.76 12.11 -13.92
CA ASN A 163 -4.99 10.86 -14.64
C ASN A 163 -5.04 11.13 -16.16
N TYR A 164 -4.37 10.29 -16.95
CA TYR A 164 -4.32 10.41 -18.41
C TYR A 164 -4.88 9.18 -19.13
N ASN A 165 -5.17 8.10 -18.41
CA ASN A 165 -5.67 6.85 -18.99
C ASN A 165 -7.23 6.78 -18.94
N GLY A 166 -7.88 7.67 -18.17
CA GLY A 166 -9.34 7.82 -18.14
C GLY A 166 -10.04 6.74 -17.31
N ASP A 167 -9.36 6.15 -16.35
CA ASP A 167 -9.91 5.15 -15.45
C ASP A 167 -10.29 5.69 -14.06
N GLU A 168 -10.01 6.98 -13.80
CA GLU A 168 -10.45 7.68 -12.59
C GLU A 168 -11.67 8.56 -12.84
N ALA A 169 -12.64 8.50 -11.90
CA ALA A 169 -13.89 9.24 -12.01
C ALA A 169 -13.72 10.75 -11.82
N ASP A 170 -12.78 11.17 -11.00
CA ASP A 170 -12.45 12.58 -10.72
C ASP A 170 -11.32 13.12 -11.61
N GLY A 171 -10.64 12.24 -12.38
CA GLY A 171 -9.55 12.58 -13.28
C GLY A 171 -8.18 12.70 -12.62
N TYR A 172 -8.00 12.16 -11.43
CA TYR A 172 -6.73 12.15 -10.69
C TYR A 172 -6.38 10.76 -10.21
N ASP A 173 -5.09 10.38 -10.32
CA ASP A 173 -4.50 9.22 -9.67
C ASP A 173 -4.02 9.63 -8.27
N GLU A 174 -4.29 8.84 -7.25
CA GLU A 174 -3.68 8.95 -5.95
C GLU A 174 -2.23 8.46 -5.99
N THR A 175 -1.39 9.06 -5.15
CA THR A 175 0.03 8.72 -5.17
C THR A 175 0.63 8.65 -3.78
N LEU A 176 1.63 7.77 -3.61
CA LEU A 176 2.52 7.79 -2.46
C LEU A 176 3.82 8.50 -2.81
N CYS A 177 4.34 9.29 -1.85
CA CYS A 177 5.57 10.06 -2.02
C CYS A 177 6.75 9.33 -1.36
N PRO A 178 7.60 8.59 -2.09
CA PRO A 178 8.85 8.04 -1.56
C PRO A 178 9.79 9.13 -1.06
N LEU A 179 10.83 8.77 -0.32
CA LEU A 179 11.81 9.74 0.19
C LEU A 179 12.45 10.60 -0.92
N ASP A 180 12.63 9.99 -2.09
CA ASP A 180 13.24 10.59 -3.28
C ASP A 180 12.23 11.10 -4.32
N PHE A 181 10.98 11.37 -3.89
CA PHE A 181 9.88 11.73 -4.82
C PHE A 181 10.14 12.99 -5.65
N GLU A 182 10.88 13.98 -5.12
CA GLU A 182 11.22 15.20 -5.87
C GLU A 182 12.09 14.93 -7.11
N THR A 183 12.85 13.84 -7.11
CA THR A 183 13.77 13.48 -8.21
C THR A 183 13.32 12.26 -8.99
N GLN A 184 12.72 11.26 -8.34
CA GLN A 184 12.28 10.01 -8.95
C GLN A 184 10.77 9.95 -9.21
N GLY A 185 10.02 10.96 -8.74
CA GLY A 185 8.57 11.01 -8.85
C GLY A 185 7.86 10.09 -7.86
N MET A 186 6.54 10.20 -7.81
CA MET A 186 5.65 9.47 -6.92
C MET A 186 5.34 8.05 -7.44
N ILE A 187 4.75 7.22 -6.59
CA ILE A 187 4.22 5.89 -6.95
C ILE A 187 2.70 6.05 -7.08
N VAL A 188 2.15 5.79 -8.25
CA VAL A 188 0.71 5.90 -8.53
C VAL A 188 -0.05 4.64 -8.07
N ASP A 189 -1.31 4.82 -7.75
CA ASP A 189 -2.25 3.78 -7.33
C ASP A 189 -2.41 2.65 -8.34
N ASP A 190 -2.50 2.96 -9.63
CA ASP A 190 -2.46 1.98 -10.73
C ASP A 190 -1.28 1.02 -10.63
N GLU A 191 -0.09 1.55 -10.31
CA GLU A 191 1.12 0.75 -10.14
C GLU A 191 1.04 -0.12 -8.88
N ILE A 192 0.51 0.44 -7.78
CA ILE A 192 0.30 -0.28 -6.53
C ILE A 192 -0.71 -1.41 -6.75
N ASN A 193 -1.85 -1.11 -7.37
CA ASN A 193 -2.87 -2.10 -7.70
C ASN A 193 -2.30 -3.22 -8.56
N ALA A 194 -1.64 -2.89 -9.67
CA ALA A 194 -1.05 -3.87 -10.57
C ALA A 194 0.00 -4.76 -9.89
N THR A 195 0.70 -4.22 -8.87
CA THR A 195 1.78 -4.93 -8.18
C THR A 195 1.29 -5.82 -7.06
N ILE A 196 0.38 -5.35 -6.19
CA ILE A 196 0.02 -6.09 -4.96
C ILE A 196 -1.46 -6.49 -4.87
N VAL A 197 -2.37 -5.89 -5.64
CA VAL A 197 -3.80 -6.23 -5.61
C VAL A 197 -4.12 -7.26 -6.69
N ARG A 198 -3.89 -6.91 -7.94
CA ARG A 198 -4.24 -7.74 -9.08
C ARG A 198 -3.68 -9.17 -9.03
N PRO A 199 -2.42 -9.41 -8.61
CA PRO A 199 -1.86 -10.77 -8.60
C PRO A 199 -2.31 -11.66 -7.44
N LEU A 200 -3.18 -11.19 -6.51
CA LEU A 200 -3.61 -11.97 -5.36
C LEU A 200 -4.45 -13.18 -5.77
N PRO A 201 -3.98 -14.42 -5.50
CA PRO A 201 -4.72 -15.62 -5.83
C PRO A 201 -5.86 -15.86 -4.86
N HIS A 202 -6.84 -16.67 -5.28
CA HIS A 202 -7.96 -17.08 -4.43
C HIS A 202 -7.46 -17.58 -3.05
N GLY A 203 -8.10 -17.11 -1.99
CA GLY A 203 -7.80 -17.47 -0.61
C GLY A 203 -6.61 -16.73 0.03
N ALA A 204 -5.87 -15.89 -0.71
CA ALA A 204 -4.90 -14.96 -0.13
C ALA A 204 -5.59 -13.68 0.32
N LYS A 205 -5.06 -13.04 1.36
CA LYS A 205 -5.59 -11.78 1.91
C LYS A 205 -4.50 -10.71 1.94
N LEU A 206 -4.83 -9.53 1.45
CA LEU A 206 -4.02 -8.32 1.58
C LEU A 206 -4.77 -7.28 2.42
N HIS A 207 -4.13 -6.80 3.45
CA HIS A 207 -4.60 -5.64 4.19
C HIS A 207 -3.64 -4.49 4.00
N ALA A 208 -4.16 -3.33 3.64
CA ALA A 208 -3.40 -2.09 3.63
C ALA A 208 -3.86 -1.17 4.75
N ILE A 209 -2.94 -0.53 5.43
CA ILE A 209 -3.19 0.51 6.41
C ILE A 209 -2.37 1.72 5.98
N ILE A 210 -3.04 2.73 5.41
CA ILE A 210 -2.38 3.85 4.75
C ILE A 210 -2.68 5.13 5.51
N ASP A 211 -1.64 5.68 6.11
CA ASP A 211 -1.66 6.95 6.85
C ASP A 211 -0.99 8.04 6.02
N ALA A 212 -1.71 8.55 5.05
CA ALA A 212 -1.27 9.60 4.14
C ALA A 212 -2.46 10.46 3.72
N CYS A 213 -2.20 11.72 3.32
CA CYS A 213 -3.22 12.55 2.68
C CYS A 213 -3.57 11.98 1.30
N HIS A 214 -4.78 12.24 0.80
CA HIS A 214 -5.22 11.76 -0.50
C HIS A 214 -4.97 10.25 -0.71
N SER A 215 -5.26 9.44 0.30
CA SER A 215 -5.00 7.99 0.25
C SER A 215 -6.28 7.15 0.21
N GLY A 216 -7.44 7.79 0.02
CA GLY A 216 -8.74 7.12 0.06
C GLY A 216 -8.81 5.92 -0.87
N THR A 217 -8.26 6.06 -2.07
CA THR A 217 -8.28 5.05 -3.13
C THR A 217 -6.87 4.57 -3.56
N VAL A 218 -5.83 4.82 -2.78
CA VAL A 218 -4.42 4.53 -3.13
C VAL A 218 -4.12 3.07 -3.52
N LEU A 219 -4.98 2.11 -3.21
CA LEU A 219 -4.92 0.75 -3.73
C LEU A 219 -5.81 0.56 -4.96
N ASP A 220 -6.55 1.60 -5.35
CA ASP A 220 -7.44 1.60 -6.49
C ASP A 220 -8.43 0.42 -6.44
N LEU A 221 -9.07 0.25 -5.26
CA LEU A 221 -10.03 -0.82 -5.03
C LEU A 221 -11.44 -0.38 -5.45
N PRO A 222 -12.23 -1.28 -6.06
CA PRO A 222 -13.48 -0.94 -6.73
C PRO A 222 -14.62 -0.52 -5.81
N TYR A 223 -14.55 -0.77 -4.50
CA TYR A 223 -15.64 -0.46 -3.59
C TYR A 223 -15.18 0.34 -2.39
N LEU A 224 -15.87 1.45 -2.11
CA LEU A 224 -15.66 2.31 -0.95
C LEU A 224 -16.82 2.17 0.04
N CYS A 225 -16.50 1.83 1.28
CA CYS A 225 -17.46 1.78 2.37
C CYS A 225 -17.64 3.15 3.01
N ARG A 226 -18.76 3.78 2.77
CA ARG A 226 -19.18 4.97 3.53
C ARG A 226 -19.84 4.56 4.82
N MET A 227 -19.60 5.31 5.88
CA MET A 227 -20.21 5.07 7.18
C MET A 227 -20.68 6.40 7.78
N ASP A 228 -21.93 6.46 8.24
CA ASP A 228 -22.47 7.65 8.88
C ASP A 228 -22.02 7.79 10.37
N ARG A 229 -22.49 8.84 11.04
CA ARG A 229 -22.15 9.09 12.47
C ARG A 229 -22.75 8.05 13.42
N ASN A 230 -23.78 7.33 12.99
CA ASN A 230 -24.47 6.31 13.80
C ASN A 230 -23.87 4.90 13.54
N GLY A 231 -22.87 4.80 12.69
CA GLY A 231 -22.25 3.54 12.29
C GLY A 231 -23.03 2.78 11.22
N GLN A 232 -24.06 3.37 10.61
CA GLN A 232 -24.70 2.80 9.43
C GLN A 232 -23.79 2.96 8.23
N TYR A 233 -23.72 1.95 7.38
CA TYR A 233 -22.81 1.94 6.24
C TYR A 233 -23.52 1.58 4.94
N TRP A 234 -22.91 1.99 3.82
CA TRP A 234 -23.26 1.56 2.46
C TRP A 234 -21.99 1.50 1.62
N TRP A 235 -22.02 0.74 0.54
CA TRP A 235 -20.92 0.64 -0.40
C TRP A 235 -21.17 1.52 -1.61
N GLU A 236 -20.20 2.30 -1.99
CA GLU A 236 -20.15 3.04 -3.25
C GLU A 236 -19.33 2.26 -4.25
N ASP A 237 -19.80 2.22 -5.49
CA ASP A 237 -19.12 1.57 -6.62
C ASP A 237 -18.20 2.58 -7.30
N HIS A 238 -16.91 2.39 -7.16
CA HIS A 238 -15.85 3.20 -7.76
C HIS A 238 -15.22 2.52 -8.97
N ARG A 239 -15.85 1.50 -9.54
CA ARG A 239 -15.32 0.86 -10.75
C ARG A 239 -15.28 1.87 -11.90
N PRO A 240 -14.15 1.94 -12.62
CA PRO A 240 -13.98 2.90 -13.70
C PRO A 240 -15.02 2.70 -14.80
N PRO A 241 -15.56 3.79 -15.38
CA PRO A 241 -16.49 3.72 -16.51
C PRO A 241 -15.89 3.00 -17.74
N SER A 242 -14.57 2.98 -17.85
CA SER A 242 -13.83 2.27 -18.90
C SER A 242 -13.97 0.74 -18.83
N GLY A 243 -14.43 0.18 -17.70
CA GLY A 243 -14.52 -1.25 -17.46
C GLY A 243 -13.17 -1.92 -17.21
N VAL A 244 -12.11 -1.15 -16.98
CA VAL A 244 -10.81 -1.71 -16.57
C VAL A 244 -10.99 -2.43 -15.24
N TRP A 245 -10.44 -3.65 -15.15
CA TRP A 245 -10.55 -4.44 -13.93
C TRP A 245 -9.52 -3.99 -12.90
N LYS A 246 -9.98 -3.52 -11.75
CA LYS A 246 -9.19 -3.05 -10.62
C LYS A 246 -9.17 -4.04 -9.42
N GLY A 247 -9.82 -5.18 -9.54
CA GLY A 247 -9.89 -6.22 -8.50
C GLY A 247 -8.74 -7.22 -8.55
N THR A 248 -8.87 -8.26 -7.72
CA THR A 248 -7.89 -9.33 -7.54
C THR A 248 -8.12 -10.52 -8.49
N HIS A 249 -7.21 -11.49 -8.51
CA HIS A 249 -7.41 -12.80 -9.13
C HIS A 249 -8.08 -13.81 -8.15
N GLY A 250 -9.08 -13.33 -7.41
CA GLY A 250 -9.86 -14.14 -6.47
C GLY A 250 -9.38 -14.10 -5.02
N GLY A 251 -8.32 -13.34 -4.71
CA GLY A 251 -7.91 -13.03 -3.35
C GLY A 251 -8.73 -11.88 -2.75
N GLU A 252 -8.55 -11.61 -1.47
CA GLU A 252 -9.17 -10.49 -0.77
C GLU A 252 -8.18 -9.33 -0.64
N ALA A 253 -8.59 -8.12 -1.03
CA ALA A 253 -7.85 -6.90 -0.78
C ALA A 253 -8.73 -5.91 -0.04
N ILE A 254 -8.26 -5.41 1.11
CA ILE A 254 -9.00 -4.48 1.97
C ILE A 254 -8.00 -3.41 2.46
N SER A 255 -8.41 -2.13 2.37
CA SER A 255 -7.60 -1.01 2.82
C SER A 255 -8.33 -0.15 3.84
N PHE A 256 -7.63 0.19 4.92
CA PHE A 256 -7.97 1.31 5.80
C PHE A 256 -7.09 2.50 5.44
N SER A 257 -7.69 3.63 5.14
CA SER A 257 -6.99 4.85 4.74
C SER A 257 -7.60 6.10 5.36
N GLY A 258 -6.85 7.20 5.38
CA GLY A 258 -7.36 8.52 5.73
C GLY A 258 -7.81 9.25 4.47
N CYS A 259 -8.97 9.89 4.51
CA CYS A 259 -9.39 10.81 3.48
C CYS A 259 -9.64 12.19 4.07
N ASP A 260 -9.27 13.23 3.36
CA ASP A 260 -9.64 14.61 3.65
C ASP A 260 -10.80 14.99 2.72
N ASP A 261 -12.03 14.91 3.23
CA ASP A 261 -13.26 15.10 2.44
C ASP A 261 -13.44 16.53 1.86
N HIS A 262 -12.49 17.46 2.04
CA HIS A 262 -12.66 18.88 1.68
C HIS A 262 -11.51 19.50 0.88
N GLN A 263 -10.59 18.77 0.34
CA GLN A 263 -9.61 19.34 -0.59
C GLN A 263 -9.99 19.10 -2.05
N THR A 264 -10.73 20.07 -2.60
CA THR A 264 -10.80 20.25 -4.04
C THR A 264 -9.39 20.51 -4.60
N SER A 265 -9.10 19.84 -5.67
CA SER A 265 -7.90 19.69 -6.48
C SER A 265 -7.09 20.93 -6.90
N ALA A 266 -7.08 22.03 -6.14
CA ALA A 266 -6.46 23.27 -6.59
C ALA A 266 -5.14 23.65 -5.91
N ASP A 267 -4.69 22.98 -4.85
CA ASP A 267 -3.55 23.46 -4.05
C ASP A 267 -2.42 22.44 -3.88
N THR A 268 -1.53 22.36 -4.88
CA THR A 268 -0.18 21.79 -4.71
C THR A 268 0.68 22.55 -3.68
N SER A 269 0.23 23.72 -3.21
CA SER A 269 0.84 24.47 -2.10
C SER A 269 0.42 23.98 -0.72
N ALA A 270 -0.53 23.05 -0.61
CA ALA A 270 -1.06 22.54 0.65
C ALA A 270 -0.19 21.47 1.34
N LEU A 271 0.80 20.90 0.66
CA LEU A 271 1.78 19.95 1.23
C LEU A 271 2.52 20.52 2.46
N SER A 272 2.52 21.84 2.66
CA SER A 272 3.27 22.50 3.74
C SER A 272 2.49 22.75 5.03
N LYS A 273 1.19 22.40 5.12
CA LYS A 273 0.33 22.80 6.25
C LYS A 273 -0.39 21.69 7.02
N ILE A 274 -0.29 20.43 6.63
CA ILE A 274 -1.01 19.35 7.30
C ILE A 274 -0.05 18.55 8.18
N THR A 275 -0.12 18.82 9.48
CA THR A 275 0.79 18.28 10.51
C THR A 275 0.21 17.08 11.27
N SER A 276 -0.75 16.33 10.73
CA SER A 276 -1.34 15.19 11.44
C SER A 276 -1.19 13.87 10.70
N THR A 277 0.04 13.54 10.28
CA THR A 277 0.39 12.17 9.98
C THR A 277 0.50 11.39 11.28
N GLY A 278 0.04 10.14 11.29
CA GLY A 278 0.02 9.28 12.48
C GLY A 278 -1.36 9.07 13.09
N ALA A 279 -2.36 9.86 12.73
CA ALA A 279 -3.70 9.75 13.31
C ALA A 279 -4.40 8.43 12.93
N MET A 280 -4.30 8.02 11.69
CA MET A 280 -4.90 6.79 11.18
C MET A 280 -4.29 5.56 11.82
N THR A 281 -2.96 5.45 11.79
CA THR A 281 -2.22 4.34 12.39
C THR A 281 -2.49 4.22 13.88
N PHE A 282 -2.45 5.34 14.60
CA PHE A 282 -2.77 5.37 16.03
C PHE A 282 -4.19 4.88 16.31
N CYS A 283 -5.20 5.39 15.60
CA CYS A 283 -6.60 5.01 15.80
C CYS A 283 -6.85 3.55 15.46
N PHE A 284 -6.21 3.03 14.41
CA PHE A 284 -6.27 1.61 14.03
C PHE A 284 -5.70 0.72 15.14
N ILE A 285 -4.47 1.00 15.60
CA ILE A 285 -3.83 0.24 16.68
C ILE A 285 -4.68 0.29 17.94
N GLN A 286 -5.17 1.47 18.31
CA GLN A 286 -6.00 1.65 19.49
C GLN A 286 -7.33 0.87 19.41
N ALA A 287 -7.99 0.84 18.23
CA ALA A 287 -9.20 0.05 18.02
C ALA A 287 -8.93 -1.45 18.25
N ILE A 288 -7.81 -1.96 17.74
CA ILE A 288 -7.39 -3.35 17.94
C ILE A 288 -7.06 -3.65 19.43
N GLU A 289 -6.29 -2.78 20.09
CA GLU A 289 -5.85 -2.97 21.48
C GLU A 289 -7.02 -2.90 22.47
N ARG A 290 -8.00 -2.03 22.25
CA ARG A 290 -9.20 -1.89 23.08
C ARG A 290 -10.24 -3.00 22.88
N GLY A 291 -9.98 -3.97 22.01
CA GLY A 291 -10.89 -5.08 21.75
C GLY A 291 -12.01 -4.78 20.76
N HIS A 292 -11.98 -3.63 20.07
CA HIS A 292 -12.92 -3.32 19.00
C HIS A 292 -12.53 -3.97 17.65
N GLY A 293 -11.47 -4.80 17.63
CA GLY A 293 -10.94 -5.45 16.45
C GLY A 293 -11.68 -6.72 16.02
N ALA A 294 -12.94 -6.93 16.44
CA ALA A 294 -13.67 -8.15 16.09
C ALA A 294 -14.09 -8.18 14.64
N THR A 295 -14.54 -7.06 14.07
CA THR A 295 -15.01 -6.93 12.68
C THR A 295 -14.48 -5.66 12.04
N TYR A 296 -14.51 -5.59 10.70
CA TYR A 296 -14.07 -4.39 9.96
C TYR A 296 -14.90 -3.16 10.33
N GLY A 297 -16.22 -3.33 10.48
CA GLY A 297 -17.12 -2.24 10.87
C GLY A 297 -16.85 -1.72 12.28
N SER A 298 -16.56 -2.61 13.23
CA SER A 298 -16.23 -2.20 14.60
C SER A 298 -14.91 -1.43 14.68
N ILE A 299 -13.90 -1.84 13.87
CA ILE A 299 -12.62 -1.11 13.75
C ILE A 299 -12.88 0.27 13.17
N LEU A 300 -13.52 0.35 12.00
CA LEU A 300 -13.77 1.60 11.29
C LEU A 300 -14.55 2.59 12.17
N ASN A 301 -15.63 2.13 12.82
CA ASN A 301 -16.44 2.97 13.71
C ASN A 301 -15.64 3.46 14.92
N SER A 302 -14.82 2.59 15.52
CA SER A 302 -13.94 2.99 16.64
C SER A 302 -12.90 4.04 16.23
N MET A 303 -12.27 3.87 15.05
CA MET A 303 -11.32 4.82 14.51
C MET A 303 -11.98 6.20 14.29
N ARG A 304 -13.14 6.22 13.62
CA ARG A 304 -13.92 7.46 13.34
C ARG A 304 -14.34 8.15 14.62
N THR A 305 -14.81 7.39 15.61
CA THR A 305 -15.19 7.94 16.93
C THR A 305 -14.00 8.57 17.67
N THR A 306 -12.84 7.90 17.61
CA THR A 306 -11.62 8.42 18.26
C THR A 306 -11.18 9.74 17.62
N ILE A 307 -11.15 9.83 16.29
CA ILE A 307 -10.76 11.05 15.57
C ILE A 307 -11.72 12.20 15.85
N ARG A 308 -13.03 11.94 15.84
CA ARG A 308 -14.06 12.96 16.13
C ARG A 308 -13.96 13.48 17.56
N SER A 309 -13.79 12.57 18.53
CA SER A 309 -13.65 12.96 19.94
C SER A 309 -12.40 13.80 20.22
N THR A 310 -11.38 13.67 19.40
CA THR A 310 -10.15 14.48 19.49
C THR A 310 -10.35 15.88 18.89
N GLY A 311 -11.19 16.01 17.86
CA GLY A 311 -11.53 17.30 17.23
C GLY A 311 -12.46 18.17 18.06
N ASP A 312 -13.35 17.59 18.87
CA ASP A 312 -14.34 18.31 19.70
C ASP A 312 -13.80 18.70 21.10
N ALA A 313 -12.50 18.57 21.34
CA ALA A 313 -11.89 18.79 22.66
C ALA A 313 -11.80 20.28 23.08
N THR A 314 -12.92 21.01 23.06
CA THR A 314 -13.09 22.22 23.84
C THR A 314 -13.47 21.95 25.31
N GLY A 315 -13.65 20.68 25.71
CA GLY A 315 -13.96 20.20 27.06
C GLY A 315 -12.84 19.31 27.61
N GLY A 316 -11.78 19.93 28.13
CA GLY A 316 -10.54 19.29 28.53
C GLY A 316 -10.63 18.27 29.67
N GLY A 317 -10.52 16.98 29.35
CA GLY A 317 -10.04 15.96 30.27
C GLY A 317 -8.55 15.67 30.02
N PRO A 318 -7.78 15.25 31.04
CA PRO A 318 -6.32 15.05 30.91
C PRO A 318 -5.93 13.97 29.90
N VAL A 319 -6.80 13.01 29.62
CA VAL A 319 -6.57 11.94 28.63
C VAL A 319 -6.72 12.46 27.20
N THR A 320 -7.70 13.33 26.95
CA THR A 320 -7.94 13.94 25.63
C THR A 320 -6.79 14.86 25.24
N SER A 321 -6.22 15.60 26.20
CA SER A 321 -5.08 16.47 26.00
C SER A 321 -3.80 15.70 25.62
N LEU A 322 -3.57 14.54 26.24
CA LEU A 322 -2.42 13.67 25.92
C LEU A 322 -2.55 13.06 24.51
N ILE A 323 -3.75 12.62 24.15
CA ILE A 323 -4.01 12.06 22.81
C ILE A 323 -3.84 13.15 21.75
N THR A 324 -4.39 14.34 21.97
CA THR A 324 -4.22 15.49 21.08
C THR A 324 -2.75 15.88 20.96
N MET A 325 -2.01 15.89 22.05
CA MET A 325 -0.58 16.22 22.08
C MET A 325 0.27 15.18 21.33
N LEU A 326 -0.09 13.90 21.43
CA LEU A 326 0.56 12.81 20.69
C LEU A 326 0.26 12.88 19.18
N LEU A 327 -0.99 13.17 18.83
CA LEU A 327 -1.44 13.24 17.43
C LEU A 327 -0.99 14.52 16.71
N THR A 328 -0.86 15.64 17.42
CA THR A 328 -0.50 16.95 16.84
C THR A 328 0.97 17.32 17.02
N GLY A 329 1.78 16.45 17.63
CA GLY A 329 3.19 16.75 17.93
C GLY A 329 3.37 17.98 18.83
N GLY A 330 2.37 18.32 19.65
CA GLY A 330 2.41 19.45 20.58
C GLY A 330 1.99 20.80 20.00
N SER A 331 1.53 20.84 18.75
CA SER A 331 1.03 22.07 18.13
C SER A 331 -0.49 22.12 18.25
N LEU A 332 -1.00 22.94 19.16
CA LEU A 332 -2.42 23.28 19.31
C LEU A 332 -2.83 24.26 18.18
N SER A 333 -3.04 23.77 16.98
CA SER A 333 -3.79 24.54 16.01
C SER A 333 -5.27 24.21 16.13
N SER A 334 -6.11 25.23 16.24
CA SER A 334 -7.58 25.14 16.43
C SER A 334 -8.35 24.63 15.18
N GLY A 335 -7.70 23.90 14.30
CA GLY A 335 -8.31 23.14 13.21
C GLY A 335 -8.34 21.68 13.59
N GLY A 336 -9.51 21.12 13.90
CA GLY A 336 -9.68 19.70 14.23
C GLY A 336 -9.07 18.79 13.14
N LEU A 337 -8.66 17.60 13.55
CA LEU A 337 -8.23 16.53 12.63
C LEU A 337 -9.35 16.29 11.59
N ARG A 338 -9.08 16.61 10.33
CA ARG A 338 -10.07 16.53 9.24
C ARG A 338 -10.02 15.21 8.49
N GLN A 339 -9.02 14.36 8.75
CA GLN A 339 -8.94 13.04 8.12
C GLN A 339 -9.99 12.11 8.69
N GLU A 340 -10.93 11.68 7.88
CA GLU A 340 -11.92 10.68 8.27
C GLU A 340 -11.50 9.29 7.77
N PRO A 341 -11.37 8.28 8.67
CA PRO A 341 -11.01 6.92 8.26
C PRO A 341 -12.02 6.36 7.28
N GLN A 342 -11.50 5.74 6.23
CA GLN A 342 -12.26 5.06 5.19
C GLN A 342 -11.85 3.58 5.10
N LEU A 343 -12.73 2.79 4.49
CA LEU A 343 -12.51 1.38 4.20
C LEU A 343 -12.81 1.14 2.71
N THR A 344 -11.82 0.66 1.97
CA THR A 344 -12.02 0.22 0.59
C THR A 344 -11.78 -1.28 0.47
N ALA A 345 -12.41 -1.92 -0.50
CA ALA A 345 -12.32 -3.36 -0.69
C ALA A 345 -12.43 -3.79 -2.16
N GLY A 346 -11.84 -4.94 -2.47
CA GLY A 346 -11.98 -5.59 -3.78
C GLY A 346 -13.39 -6.11 -4.04
N ASP A 347 -14.12 -6.48 -2.98
CA ASP A 347 -15.50 -6.98 -3.03
C ASP A 347 -16.31 -6.41 -1.87
N MET A 348 -17.61 -6.20 -2.07
CA MET A 348 -18.54 -5.78 -1.00
C MET A 348 -18.78 -6.91 -0.01
N PHE A 349 -18.87 -6.58 1.26
CA PHE A 349 -19.21 -7.52 2.33
C PHE A 349 -19.96 -6.84 3.48
N ASP A 350 -20.57 -7.62 4.37
CA ASP A 350 -21.13 -7.07 5.61
C ASP A 350 -19.98 -6.75 6.58
N VAL A 351 -19.74 -5.45 6.79
CA VAL A 351 -18.60 -4.98 7.60
C VAL A 351 -18.73 -5.34 9.09
N TYR A 352 -19.95 -5.53 9.59
CA TYR A 352 -20.19 -5.94 10.97
C TYR A 352 -20.27 -7.46 11.15
N ALA A 353 -20.53 -8.22 10.09
CA ALA A 353 -20.52 -9.68 10.14
C ALA A 353 -19.16 -10.28 9.83
N LYS A 354 -18.36 -9.65 8.94
CA LYS A 354 -17.05 -10.19 8.54
C LYS A 354 -16.03 -10.00 9.68
N PRO A 355 -15.46 -11.11 10.21
CA PRO A 355 -14.43 -11.00 11.25
C PRO A 355 -13.13 -10.45 10.68
N PHE A 356 -12.49 -9.55 11.43
CA PHE A 356 -11.18 -9.04 11.09
C PHE A 356 -10.09 -10.04 11.50
N SER A 357 -9.20 -10.37 10.59
CA SER A 357 -8.06 -11.26 10.86
C SER A 357 -6.89 -10.95 9.92
N LEU A 358 -5.68 -10.81 10.49
CA LEU A 358 -4.40 -10.71 9.81
C LEU A 358 -3.61 -12.01 9.92
#